data_8eae164508d1e3da65512501d0b25605
#
_entry.id   8eae164508d1e3da65512501d0b25605
#
_cell.length_a   1.000
_cell.length_b   1.000
_cell.length_c   1.000
_cell.angle_alpha   90.00
_cell.angle_beta   90.00
_cell.angle_gamma   90.00
#
_symmetry.space_group_name_H-M   'P 1'
#
loop_
_entity.id
_entity.type
_entity.pdbx_description
1 polymer ?
#
loop_
_entity_poly.entity_id
_entity_poly.type
_entity_poly.pdbx_seq_one_letter_code
_entity_poly.pdbx_strand_id
1 'polypeptide(L)'
;MAHLQRSYDAVVIGSGPNGLAAAIMLAQAGKSVAVYEAESKIGGGARSAELTLPGFVHDVCSAVHPMGLSSPFFRKLPLGQFGLRWIQPDAPLAHPFDDGTAVVLARSLEESAPQFGEDASAVQSLIGSLVKSSDSLIESVLAPPRFPRHPLPMARFGLNAFWPATKLARSKFKSVRARAVFAGMAAHSMLPLENILSSAFGLLMWTTCHSVGWPFAAGGSQSLSNALAELLRSFGGDIFTSRRVSSLAEVPPARATLCDITPQQFLQIAGGSISDRERRGCENYRYGPGVFKVDWALDGPVPWNAPECARAGTVHIGGTLDEIAESERAPSLGRIAERPFVLFTQPSLFDSARAPAGKHTAWAYCHVPNGSGIDMLERIEKQVERFASGFTKRILARSVMTPAEMQIHNANLIGGDIGGGSVEIRQFFFRPSIKLYSTSLPRVFLCSSSAPPGPGVHGMCGYFAAQRALRKCF
;
A
#
# COMPACT_ATOMS: atom_id res chain seq x y z
N MET A 1 -19.23 27.35 -14.45
CA MET A 1 -20.50 27.48 -13.71
C MET A 1 -21.62 26.51 -14.16
N ALA A 2 -21.56 25.89 -15.34
CA ALA A 2 -22.64 25.01 -15.84
C ALA A 2 -22.76 23.61 -15.17
N HIS A 3 -21.75 23.13 -14.43
CA HIS A 3 -21.76 21.82 -13.79
C HIS A 3 -22.44 21.76 -12.41
N LEU A 4 -22.82 22.88 -11.83
CA LEU A 4 -23.55 22.94 -10.55
C LEU A 4 -25.06 22.66 -10.67
N GLN A 5 -25.56 22.53 -11.92
CA GLN A 5 -27.00 22.29 -12.17
C GLN A 5 -27.41 20.81 -12.20
N ARG A 6 -26.44 19.87 -12.34
CA ARG A 6 -26.76 18.43 -12.34
C ARG A 6 -26.83 17.90 -10.91
N SER A 7 -27.95 17.36 -10.49
CA SER A 7 -28.10 16.66 -9.22
C SER A 7 -27.55 15.25 -9.33
N TYR A 8 -26.85 14.78 -8.30
CA TYR A 8 -26.34 13.42 -8.21
C TYR A 8 -26.93 12.72 -6.98
N ASP A 9 -27.14 11.42 -7.09
CA ASP A 9 -27.52 10.61 -5.93
C ASP A 9 -26.37 10.55 -4.92
N ALA A 10 -25.13 10.48 -5.40
CA ALA A 10 -23.94 10.44 -4.55
C ALA A 10 -22.80 11.28 -5.10
N VAL A 11 -22.01 11.83 -4.16
CA VAL A 11 -20.76 12.52 -4.45
C VAL A 11 -19.61 11.78 -3.75
N VAL A 12 -18.48 11.63 -4.44
CA VAL A 12 -17.24 11.08 -3.88
C VAL A 12 -16.16 12.14 -3.97
N ILE A 13 -15.48 12.40 -2.85
CA ILE A 13 -14.36 13.34 -2.75
C ILE A 13 -13.06 12.54 -2.69
N GLY A 14 -12.24 12.65 -3.73
CA GLY A 14 -11.03 11.88 -3.95
C GLY A 14 -11.22 10.73 -4.94
N SER A 15 -10.30 10.58 -5.89
CA SER A 15 -10.28 9.54 -6.92
C SER A 15 -9.18 8.51 -6.71
N GLY A 16 -8.74 8.30 -5.47
CA GLY A 16 -7.88 7.18 -5.10
C GLY A 16 -8.59 5.83 -5.32
N PRO A 17 -7.87 4.69 -5.22
CA PRO A 17 -8.48 3.38 -5.42
C PRO A 17 -9.72 3.11 -4.56
N ASN A 18 -9.78 3.68 -3.36
CA ASN A 18 -10.94 3.55 -2.48
C ASN A 18 -12.10 4.45 -2.92
N GLY A 19 -11.82 5.70 -3.32
CA GLY A 19 -12.85 6.60 -3.85
C GLY A 19 -13.48 6.05 -5.13
N LEU A 20 -12.65 5.58 -6.08
CA LEU A 20 -13.13 4.94 -7.30
C LEU A 20 -13.94 3.66 -7.01
N ALA A 21 -13.47 2.82 -6.06
CA ALA A 21 -14.22 1.63 -5.64
C ALA A 21 -15.59 1.98 -5.04
N ALA A 22 -15.66 3.04 -4.23
CA ALA A 22 -16.91 3.52 -3.67
C ALA A 22 -17.87 4.02 -4.78
N ALA A 23 -17.35 4.80 -5.71
CA ALA A 23 -18.12 5.33 -6.84
C ALA A 23 -18.67 4.20 -7.74
N ILE A 24 -17.82 3.22 -8.09
CA ILE A 24 -18.23 2.04 -8.89
C ILE A 24 -19.33 1.26 -8.16
N MET A 25 -19.19 1.00 -6.86
CA MET A 25 -20.19 0.25 -6.09
C MET A 25 -21.55 0.97 -6.07
N LEU A 26 -21.57 2.30 -5.97
CA LEU A 26 -22.79 3.10 -6.03
C LEU A 26 -23.39 3.11 -7.43
N ALA A 27 -22.56 3.29 -8.47
CA ALA A 27 -23.00 3.29 -9.86
C ALA A 27 -23.56 1.91 -10.29
N GLN A 28 -22.94 0.80 -9.87
CA GLN A 28 -23.49 -0.56 -10.06
C GLN A 28 -24.85 -0.76 -9.39
N ALA A 29 -25.12 -0.02 -8.31
CA ALA A 29 -26.44 -0.01 -7.66
C ALA A 29 -27.44 0.97 -8.33
N GLY A 30 -27.15 1.46 -9.55
CA GLY A 30 -28.02 2.34 -10.32
C GLY A 30 -28.09 3.78 -9.80
N LYS A 31 -27.05 4.24 -9.06
CA LYS A 31 -26.99 5.62 -8.53
C LYS A 31 -26.17 6.51 -9.47
N SER A 32 -26.65 7.73 -9.70
CA SER A 32 -25.86 8.75 -10.37
C SER A 32 -24.74 9.26 -9.44
N VAL A 33 -23.47 9.22 -9.92
CA VAL A 33 -22.30 9.49 -9.09
C VAL A 33 -21.40 10.53 -9.74
N ALA A 34 -20.95 11.51 -8.92
CA ALA A 34 -19.89 12.44 -9.29
C ALA A 34 -18.67 12.21 -8.39
N VAL A 35 -17.47 12.16 -8.99
CA VAL A 35 -16.18 12.10 -8.27
C VAL A 35 -15.45 13.43 -8.47
N TYR A 36 -15.00 14.03 -7.37
CA TYR A 36 -14.20 15.25 -7.36
C TYR A 36 -12.76 14.93 -6.96
N GLU A 37 -11.81 15.23 -7.85
CA GLU A 37 -10.38 15.01 -7.65
C GLU A 37 -9.64 16.36 -7.61
N ALA A 38 -8.82 16.54 -6.59
CA ALA A 38 -8.05 17.76 -6.41
C ALA A 38 -6.98 17.96 -7.48
N GLU A 39 -6.36 16.86 -7.90
CA GLU A 39 -5.26 16.87 -8.86
C GLU A 39 -5.75 16.76 -10.30
N SER A 40 -4.86 17.08 -11.25
CA SER A 40 -5.15 16.94 -12.69
C SER A 40 -5.25 15.48 -13.15
N LYS A 41 -4.62 14.56 -12.39
CA LYS A 41 -4.63 13.11 -12.65
C LYS A 41 -5.31 12.37 -11.51
N ILE A 42 -6.18 11.43 -11.85
CA ILE A 42 -6.80 10.51 -10.92
C ILE A 42 -5.81 9.50 -10.34
N GLY A 43 -6.19 8.83 -9.25
CA GLY A 43 -5.50 7.63 -8.78
C GLY A 43 -4.86 7.73 -7.39
N GLY A 44 -4.79 8.93 -6.80
CA GLY A 44 -4.23 9.09 -5.44
C GLY A 44 -2.83 8.49 -5.31
N GLY A 45 -2.66 7.45 -4.49
CA GLY A 45 -1.39 6.73 -4.32
C GLY A 45 -1.06 5.73 -5.44
N ALA A 46 -1.99 5.48 -6.39
CA ALA A 46 -1.78 4.58 -7.54
C ALA A 46 -1.65 5.39 -8.83
N ARG A 47 -0.63 6.24 -8.89
CA ARG A 47 -0.27 7.09 -10.04
C ARG A 47 1.11 6.74 -10.55
N SER A 48 1.35 7.00 -11.85
CA SER A 48 2.66 6.87 -12.48
C SER A 48 3.01 8.15 -13.24
N ALA A 49 4.30 8.48 -13.30
CA ALA A 49 4.82 9.67 -13.97
C ALA A 49 6.27 9.48 -14.42
N GLU A 50 6.70 10.29 -15.35
CA GLU A 50 8.11 10.46 -15.70
C GLU A 50 8.76 11.38 -14.65
N LEU A 51 9.36 10.79 -13.62
CA LEU A 51 9.91 11.54 -12.48
C LEU A 51 11.39 11.89 -12.66
N THR A 52 12.11 11.19 -13.52
CA THR A 52 13.56 11.37 -13.71
C THR A 52 13.87 11.97 -15.09
N LEU A 53 13.85 11.17 -16.13
CA LEU A 53 14.14 11.54 -17.50
C LEU A 53 12.94 11.19 -18.40
N PRO A 54 12.79 11.86 -19.57
CA PRO A 54 11.77 11.49 -20.53
C PRO A 54 11.84 10.00 -20.93
N GLY A 55 10.68 9.34 -20.98
CA GLY A 55 10.57 7.92 -21.30
C GLY A 55 10.82 6.96 -20.11
N PHE A 56 11.18 7.48 -18.93
CA PHE A 56 11.34 6.67 -17.71
C PHE A 56 10.10 6.81 -16.82
N VAL A 57 9.23 5.81 -16.85
CA VAL A 57 7.95 5.81 -16.13
C VAL A 57 8.10 5.17 -14.75
N HIS A 58 7.91 5.97 -13.71
CA HIS A 58 7.97 5.55 -12.31
C HIS A 58 6.58 5.50 -11.68
N ASP A 59 6.40 4.62 -10.69
CA ASP A 59 5.23 4.65 -9.84
C ASP A 59 5.46 5.64 -8.70
N VAL A 60 4.56 6.60 -8.56
CA VAL A 60 4.78 7.74 -7.65
C VAL A 60 4.72 7.28 -6.18
N CYS A 61 3.83 6.35 -5.82
CA CYS A 61 3.72 5.83 -4.47
C CYS A 61 3.70 4.30 -4.47
N SER A 62 2.59 3.65 -4.82
CA SER A 62 2.50 2.19 -4.85
C SER A 62 2.88 1.64 -6.23
N ALA A 63 3.67 0.55 -6.29
CA ALA A 63 4.05 -0.11 -7.54
C ALA A 63 3.66 -1.59 -7.57
N VAL A 64 3.70 -2.25 -6.42
CA VAL A 64 3.48 -3.69 -6.29
C VAL A 64 2.13 -3.94 -5.65
N HIS A 65 1.29 -4.76 -6.27
CA HIS A 65 -0.13 -4.82 -5.94
C HIS A 65 -0.66 -6.21 -5.54
N PRO A 66 -0.08 -6.92 -4.54
CA PRO A 66 -0.63 -8.19 -4.08
C PRO A 66 -2.06 -8.04 -3.54
N MET A 67 -2.32 -6.97 -2.79
CA MET A 67 -3.65 -6.68 -2.26
C MET A 67 -4.64 -6.25 -3.34
N GLY A 68 -4.18 -5.63 -4.43
CA GLY A 68 -5.00 -5.28 -5.59
C GLY A 68 -5.48 -6.52 -6.34
N LEU A 69 -4.55 -7.43 -6.66
CA LEU A 69 -4.87 -8.69 -7.34
C LEU A 69 -5.74 -9.62 -6.48
N SER A 70 -5.51 -9.64 -5.16
CA SER A 70 -6.29 -10.48 -4.24
C SER A 70 -7.57 -9.84 -3.71
N SER A 71 -7.83 -8.55 -4.03
CA SER A 71 -8.99 -7.83 -3.53
C SER A 71 -10.30 -8.53 -3.84
N PRO A 72 -11.13 -8.86 -2.84
CA PRO A 72 -12.44 -9.47 -3.06
C PRO A 72 -13.38 -8.63 -3.94
N PHE A 73 -13.17 -7.31 -3.99
CA PHE A 73 -13.95 -6.42 -4.85
C PHE A 73 -13.35 -6.33 -6.25
N PHE A 74 -12.06 -6.02 -6.39
CA PHE A 74 -11.45 -5.86 -7.72
C PHE A 74 -11.49 -7.14 -8.56
N ARG A 75 -11.37 -8.31 -7.95
CA ARG A 75 -11.49 -9.62 -8.63
C ARG A 75 -12.86 -9.85 -9.30
N LYS A 76 -13.90 -9.14 -8.87
CA LYS A 76 -15.25 -9.22 -9.43
C LYS A 76 -15.48 -8.21 -10.54
N LEU A 77 -14.58 -7.26 -10.74
CA LEU A 77 -14.70 -6.22 -11.74
C LEU A 77 -14.00 -6.66 -13.05
N PRO A 78 -14.55 -6.33 -14.21
CA PRO A 78 -13.98 -6.69 -15.50
C PRO A 78 -12.83 -5.75 -15.90
N LEU A 79 -11.88 -5.46 -14.96
CA LEU A 79 -10.84 -4.46 -15.16
C LEU A 79 -9.92 -4.75 -16.34
N GLY A 80 -9.78 -6.03 -16.71
CA GLY A 80 -9.04 -6.43 -17.91
C GLY A 80 -9.66 -5.90 -19.20
N GLN A 81 -11.00 -5.77 -19.27
CA GLN A 81 -11.70 -5.18 -20.41
C GLN A 81 -11.46 -3.67 -20.54
N PHE A 82 -11.03 -3.04 -19.44
CA PHE A 82 -10.69 -1.61 -19.35
C PHE A 82 -9.17 -1.37 -19.33
N GLY A 83 -8.38 -2.33 -19.83
CA GLY A 83 -6.95 -2.17 -20.08
C GLY A 83 -6.02 -2.54 -18.93
N LEU A 84 -6.53 -2.99 -17.77
CA LEU A 84 -5.66 -3.47 -16.71
C LEU A 84 -5.06 -4.84 -17.05
N ARG A 85 -3.74 -4.91 -17.10
CA ARG A 85 -3.00 -6.16 -17.22
C ARG A 85 -1.98 -6.27 -16.10
N TRP A 86 -1.96 -7.42 -15.43
CA TRP A 86 -0.99 -7.71 -14.37
C TRP A 86 0.25 -8.39 -14.95
N ILE A 87 1.42 -7.94 -14.54
CA ILE A 87 2.72 -8.56 -14.84
C ILE A 87 3.22 -9.20 -13.57
N GLN A 88 3.45 -10.52 -13.63
CA GLN A 88 4.09 -11.26 -12.54
C GLN A 88 5.59 -11.32 -12.81
N PRO A 89 6.45 -10.86 -11.89
CA PRO A 89 7.88 -11.16 -11.97
C PRO A 89 8.13 -12.66 -11.78
N ASP A 90 9.30 -13.12 -12.19
CA ASP A 90 9.69 -14.54 -12.05
C ASP A 90 9.67 -14.96 -10.56
N ALA A 91 10.03 -14.05 -9.69
CA ALA A 91 9.91 -14.20 -8.24
C ALA A 91 9.26 -12.96 -7.61
N PRO A 92 8.34 -13.12 -6.67
CA PRO A 92 7.78 -12.00 -5.91
C PRO A 92 8.83 -11.18 -5.17
N LEU A 93 9.76 -11.86 -4.49
CA LEU A 93 10.71 -11.24 -3.57
C LEU A 93 12.07 -11.90 -3.57
N ALA A 94 13.11 -11.09 -3.42
CA ALA A 94 14.44 -11.53 -3.01
C ALA A 94 14.91 -10.79 -1.74
N HIS A 95 15.78 -11.45 -0.97
CA HIS A 95 16.43 -10.90 0.20
C HIS A 95 17.93 -11.24 0.15
N PRO A 96 18.80 -10.29 -0.25
CA PRO A 96 20.25 -10.50 -0.33
C PRO A 96 20.91 -10.46 1.05
N PHE A 97 22.07 -11.13 1.15
CA PHE A 97 22.94 -11.19 2.34
C PHE A 97 24.34 -10.71 2.02
N ASP A 98 25.10 -10.35 3.06
CA ASP A 98 26.49 -9.86 2.93
C ASP A 98 27.47 -10.93 2.40
N ASP A 99 27.09 -12.20 2.45
CA ASP A 99 27.90 -13.31 1.90
C ASP A 99 27.79 -13.45 0.38
N GLY A 100 27.10 -12.51 -0.28
CA GLY A 100 26.90 -12.52 -1.73
C GLY A 100 25.81 -13.51 -2.20
N THR A 101 25.04 -14.07 -1.29
CA THR A 101 23.90 -14.96 -1.59
C THR A 101 22.57 -14.24 -1.37
N ALA A 102 21.46 -14.83 -1.83
CA ALA A 102 20.12 -14.35 -1.55
C ALA A 102 19.14 -15.50 -1.25
N VAL A 103 18.06 -15.19 -0.53
CA VAL A 103 16.84 -16.00 -0.57
C VAL A 103 15.90 -15.40 -1.59
N VAL A 104 15.44 -16.21 -2.53
CA VAL A 104 14.48 -15.80 -3.57
C VAL A 104 13.18 -16.56 -3.35
N LEU A 105 12.11 -15.86 -3.04
CA LEU A 105 10.79 -16.47 -2.88
C LEU A 105 10.15 -16.63 -4.26
N ALA A 106 10.04 -17.87 -4.72
CA ALA A 106 9.23 -18.24 -5.87
C ALA A 106 7.73 -18.17 -5.52
N ARG A 107 6.87 -18.22 -6.52
CA ARG A 107 5.41 -18.33 -6.28
C ARG A 107 5.02 -19.64 -5.61
N SER A 108 5.73 -20.73 -5.87
CA SER A 108 5.56 -21.99 -5.16
C SER A 108 6.29 -21.95 -3.81
N LEU A 109 5.58 -22.29 -2.74
CA LEU A 109 6.18 -22.45 -1.42
C LEU A 109 7.10 -23.68 -1.38
N GLU A 110 6.76 -24.73 -2.11
CA GLU A 110 7.54 -25.96 -2.24
C GLU A 110 8.90 -25.68 -2.90
N GLU A 111 8.93 -24.79 -3.89
CA GLU A 111 10.16 -24.34 -4.55
C GLU A 111 11.02 -23.45 -3.64
N SER A 112 10.38 -22.63 -2.81
CA SER A 112 11.05 -21.66 -1.94
C SER A 112 11.59 -22.26 -0.66
N ALA A 113 10.89 -23.21 -0.07
CA ALA A 113 11.19 -23.75 1.26
C ALA A 113 12.59 -24.36 1.40
N PRO A 114 13.16 -25.09 0.42
CA PRO A 114 14.51 -25.66 0.54
C PRO A 114 15.62 -24.62 0.77
N GLN A 115 15.42 -23.37 0.34
CA GLN A 115 16.41 -22.29 0.54
C GLN A 115 16.61 -21.93 2.02
N PHE A 116 15.71 -22.35 2.90
CA PHE A 116 15.78 -22.09 4.34
C PHE A 116 16.48 -23.21 5.13
N GLY A 117 16.97 -24.26 4.44
CA GLY A 117 17.71 -25.34 5.07
C GLY A 117 16.95 -26.01 6.21
N GLU A 118 17.50 -25.98 7.43
CA GLU A 118 16.88 -26.60 8.63
C GLU A 118 15.52 -26.01 8.99
N ASP A 119 15.19 -24.79 8.54
CA ASP A 119 13.88 -24.15 8.76
C ASP A 119 12.85 -24.44 7.67
N ALA A 120 13.17 -25.23 6.64
CA ALA A 120 12.25 -25.53 5.55
C ALA A 120 10.90 -26.06 6.02
N SER A 121 10.90 -27.01 6.96
CA SER A 121 9.68 -27.57 7.54
C SER A 121 8.92 -26.55 8.40
N ALA A 122 9.62 -25.69 9.14
CA ALA A 122 8.99 -24.64 9.94
C ALA A 122 8.31 -23.60 9.05
N VAL A 123 8.95 -23.19 7.95
CA VAL A 123 8.37 -22.29 6.94
C VAL A 123 7.14 -22.92 6.30
N GLN A 124 7.21 -24.19 5.88
CA GLN A 124 6.07 -24.90 5.31
C GLN A 124 4.92 -25.04 6.30
N SER A 125 5.19 -25.33 7.56
CA SER A 125 4.18 -25.44 8.62
C SER A 125 3.49 -24.10 8.89
N LEU A 126 4.27 -23.01 9.05
CA LEU A 126 3.75 -21.69 9.39
C LEU A 126 3.00 -21.07 8.22
N ILE A 127 3.58 -21.07 7.03
CA ILE A 127 3.06 -20.35 5.87
C ILE A 127 2.13 -21.21 5.03
N GLY A 128 2.43 -22.51 4.86
CA GLY A 128 1.66 -23.40 3.98
C GLY A 128 0.19 -23.52 4.35
N SER A 129 -0.14 -23.54 5.65
CA SER A 129 -1.53 -23.57 6.10
C SER A 129 -2.30 -22.28 5.78
N LEU A 130 -1.61 -21.14 5.79
CA LEU A 130 -2.19 -19.84 5.44
C LEU A 130 -2.35 -19.70 3.91
N VAL A 131 -1.39 -20.19 3.13
CA VAL A 131 -1.45 -20.22 1.66
C VAL A 131 -2.64 -21.07 1.19
N LYS A 132 -2.83 -22.27 1.76
CA LYS A 132 -3.98 -23.14 1.43
C LYS A 132 -5.35 -22.51 1.70
N SER A 133 -5.42 -21.56 2.61
CA SER A 133 -6.66 -20.86 2.98
C SER A 133 -6.61 -19.35 2.65
N SER A 134 -5.73 -18.95 1.75
CA SER A 134 -5.43 -17.53 1.49
C SER A 134 -6.64 -16.71 1.06
N ASP A 135 -7.52 -17.23 0.19
CA ASP A 135 -8.73 -16.50 -0.23
C ASP A 135 -9.63 -16.17 0.96
N SER A 136 -9.88 -17.18 1.84
CA SER A 136 -10.69 -17.01 3.05
C SER A 136 -10.05 -16.07 4.08
N LEU A 137 -8.72 -16.14 4.20
CA LEU A 137 -7.93 -15.25 5.06
C LEU A 137 -8.01 -13.81 4.55
N ILE A 138 -7.73 -13.60 3.27
CA ILE A 138 -7.75 -12.26 2.64
C ILE A 138 -9.15 -11.65 2.70
N GLU A 139 -10.22 -12.43 2.42
CA GLU A 139 -11.61 -11.95 2.57
C GLU A 139 -11.90 -11.49 4.00
N SER A 140 -11.33 -12.15 5.00
CA SER A 140 -11.54 -11.82 6.40
C SER A 140 -10.71 -10.62 6.85
N VAL A 141 -9.43 -10.55 6.46
CA VAL A 141 -8.51 -9.45 6.81
C VAL A 141 -8.90 -8.16 6.09
N LEU A 142 -9.31 -8.25 4.83
CA LEU A 142 -9.78 -7.10 4.05
C LEU A 142 -11.26 -6.75 4.29
N ALA A 143 -11.76 -7.01 5.48
CA ALA A 143 -13.11 -6.67 5.93
C ALA A 143 -13.06 -5.78 7.20
N PRO A 144 -14.13 -5.02 7.49
CA PRO A 144 -14.23 -4.33 8.77
C PRO A 144 -14.30 -5.33 9.92
N PRO A 145 -13.96 -4.92 11.15
CA PRO A 145 -14.09 -5.76 12.34
C PRO A 145 -15.48 -6.37 12.44
N ARG A 146 -15.54 -7.70 12.35
CA ARG A 146 -16.77 -8.51 12.44
C ARG A 146 -16.39 -9.94 12.79
N PHE A 147 -17.38 -10.74 13.19
CA PHE A 147 -17.16 -12.18 13.31
C PHE A 147 -16.76 -12.74 11.93
N PRO A 148 -15.62 -13.46 11.83
CA PRO A 148 -15.12 -13.93 10.54
C PRO A 148 -16.04 -14.97 9.93
N ARG A 149 -16.25 -14.88 8.61
CA ARG A 149 -17.00 -15.91 7.87
C ARG A 149 -16.29 -17.26 7.85
N HIS A 150 -14.97 -17.23 7.96
CA HIS A 150 -14.09 -18.40 7.98
C HIS A 150 -13.29 -18.43 9.29
N PRO A 151 -13.89 -18.93 10.40
CA PRO A 151 -13.27 -18.81 11.73
C PRO A 151 -11.98 -19.61 11.88
N LEU A 152 -11.86 -20.80 11.26
CA LEU A 152 -10.66 -21.64 11.38
C LEU A 152 -9.41 -21.00 10.74
N PRO A 153 -9.44 -20.52 9.48
CA PRO A 153 -8.32 -19.75 8.90
C PRO A 153 -7.95 -18.55 9.76
N MET A 154 -8.92 -17.78 10.25
CA MET A 154 -8.69 -16.63 11.10
C MET A 154 -8.09 -17.00 12.46
N ALA A 155 -8.52 -18.09 13.07
CA ALA A 155 -7.94 -18.57 14.33
C ALA A 155 -6.48 -18.99 14.13
N ARG A 156 -6.16 -19.76 13.08
CA ARG A 156 -4.77 -20.13 12.73
C ARG A 156 -3.88 -18.92 12.50
N PHE A 157 -4.37 -17.94 11.77
CA PHE A 157 -3.68 -16.67 11.56
C PHE A 157 -3.50 -15.93 12.90
N GLY A 158 -4.58 -15.76 13.67
CA GLY A 158 -4.61 -15.02 14.92
C GLY A 158 -3.65 -15.55 15.98
N LEU A 159 -3.43 -16.87 16.05
CA LEU A 159 -2.48 -17.48 17.00
C LEU A 159 -1.05 -16.92 16.88
N ASN A 160 -0.66 -16.46 15.70
CA ASN A 160 0.66 -15.91 15.44
C ASN A 160 0.63 -14.40 15.11
N ALA A 161 -0.48 -13.88 14.62
CA ALA A 161 -0.63 -12.51 14.13
C ALA A 161 -0.46 -11.44 15.23
N PHE A 162 -0.87 -11.76 16.47
CA PHE A 162 -0.76 -10.84 17.61
C PHE A 162 0.63 -10.83 18.27
N TRP A 163 1.57 -11.61 17.77
CA TRP A 163 2.93 -11.60 18.31
C TRP A 163 3.74 -10.44 17.73
N PRO A 164 4.74 -9.93 18.48
CA PRO A 164 5.85 -9.19 17.91
C PRO A 164 6.60 -10.03 16.88
N ALA A 165 6.93 -9.43 15.72
CA ALA A 165 7.59 -10.17 14.64
C ALA A 165 8.97 -10.71 15.06
N THR A 166 9.73 -9.93 15.83
CA THR A 166 11.02 -10.39 16.38
C THR A 166 10.85 -11.63 17.26
N LYS A 167 9.84 -11.66 18.11
CA LYS A 167 9.57 -12.80 18.98
C LYS A 167 9.10 -14.02 18.19
N LEU A 168 8.19 -13.84 17.23
CA LEU A 168 7.70 -14.92 16.40
C LEU A 168 8.83 -15.53 15.56
N ALA A 169 9.64 -14.68 14.89
CA ALA A 169 10.75 -15.13 14.07
C ALA A 169 11.75 -15.97 14.87
N ARG A 170 12.15 -15.49 16.06
CA ARG A 170 13.09 -16.23 16.92
C ARG A 170 12.51 -17.53 17.50
N SER A 171 11.18 -17.59 17.69
CA SER A 171 10.53 -18.79 18.21
C SER A 171 10.30 -19.88 17.16
N LYS A 172 10.14 -19.47 15.88
CA LYS A 172 9.81 -20.40 14.78
C LYS A 172 11.01 -20.81 13.95
N PHE A 173 12.02 -19.93 13.83
CA PHE A 173 13.14 -20.13 12.93
C PHE A 173 14.48 -20.11 13.69
N LYS A 174 15.41 -20.93 13.24
CA LYS A 174 16.77 -21.03 13.75
C LYS A 174 17.76 -20.23 12.91
N SER A 175 17.61 -20.31 11.58
CA SER A 175 18.52 -19.69 10.64
C SER A 175 18.37 -18.18 10.57
N VAL A 176 19.47 -17.49 10.31
CA VAL A 176 19.47 -16.04 10.04
C VAL A 176 18.59 -15.72 8.83
N ARG A 177 18.63 -16.57 7.79
CA ARG A 177 17.91 -16.39 6.54
C ARG A 177 16.39 -16.34 6.74
N ALA A 178 15.82 -17.34 7.41
CA ALA A 178 14.37 -17.38 7.64
C ALA A 178 13.90 -16.22 8.53
N ARG A 179 14.70 -15.88 9.56
CA ARG A 179 14.41 -14.73 10.44
C ARG A 179 14.44 -13.41 9.69
N ALA A 180 15.43 -13.20 8.83
CA ALA A 180 15.60 -11.96 8.05
C ALA A 180 14.47 -11.78 7.03
N VAL A 181 14.13 -12.83 6.27
CA VAL A 181 13.01 -12.79 5.32
C VAL A 181 11.69 -12.46 6.03
N PHE A 182 11.42 -13.09 7.18
CA PHE A 182 10.21 -12.79 7.95
C PHE A 182 10.22 -11.35 8.48
N ALA A 183 11.37 -10.84 8.93
CA ALA A 183 11.49 -9.46 9.38
C ALA A 183 11.21 -8.46 8.25
N GLY A 184 11.77 -8.69 7.05
CA GLY A 184 11.49 -7.87 5.88
C GLY A 184 10.01 -7.85 5.50
N MET A 185 9.33 -9.03 5.59
CA MET A 185 7.88 -9.09 5.40
C MET A 185 7.11 -8.30 6.47
N ALA A 186 7.54 -8.37 7.72
CA ALA A 186 6.89 -7.70 8.84
C ALA A 186 7.11 -6.17 8.81
N ALA A 187 8.21 -5.70 8.22
CA ALA A 187 8.52 -4.28 8.06
C ALA A 187 7.48 -3.52 7.21
N HIS A 188 6.71 -4.20 6.36
CA HIS A 188 5.55 -3.60 5.68
C HIS A 188 4.46 -3.09 6.63
N SER A 189 4.53 -3.44 7.92
CA SER A 189 3.64 -2.87 8.94
C SER A 189 3.95 -1.42 9.28
N MET A 190 5.16 -0.93 8.98
CA MET A 190 5.67 0.38 9.42
C MET A 190 5.63 0.53 10.96
N LEU A 191 5.71 -0.58 11.68
CA LEU A 191 5.78 -0.65 13.13
C LEU A 191 7.17 -1.11 13.58
N PRO A 192 7.62 -0.71 14.77
CA PRO A 192 8.70 -1.46 15.43
C PRO A 192 8.38 -2.95 15.45
N LEU A 193 9.32 -3.80 15.03
CA LEU A 193 9.07 -5.24 14.92
C LEU A 193 8.86 -5.93 16.27
N GLU A 194 9.13 -5.22 17.37
CA GLU A 194 8.85 -5.59 18.74
C GLU A 194 7.40 -5.32 19.16
N ASN A 195 6.63 -4.60 18.33
CA ASN A 195 5.24 -4.31 18.62
C ASN A 195 4.33 -5.48 18.22
N ILE A 196 3.27 -5.68 19.01
CA ILE A 196 2.19 -6.59 18.66
C ILE A 196 1.56 -6.18 17.32
N LEU A 197 1.05 -7.16 16.57
CA LEU A 197 0.52 -7.04 15.20
C LEU A 197 1.58 -6.90 14.09
N SER A 198 2.86 -6.62 14.37
CA SER A 198 3.88 -6.62 13.33
C SER A 198 3.98 -7.98 12.62
N SER A 199 3.79 -9.09 13.34
CA SER A 199 3.70 -10.42 12.74
C SER A 199 2.53 -10.60 11.78
N ALA A 200 1.40 -9.92 12.02
CA ALA A 200 0.23 -10.04 11.14
C ALA A 200 0.56 -9.64 9.71
N PHE A 201 1.28 -8.53 9.54
CA PHE A 201 1.76 -8.08 8.23
C PHE A 201 2.77 -9.07 7.65
N GLY A 202 3.74 -9.52 8.44
CA GLY A 202 4.73 -10.51 8.01
C GLY A 202 4.08 -11.79 7.45
N LEU A 203 3.13 -12.35 8.18
CA LEU A 203 2.36 -13.53 7.77
C LEU A 203 1.53 -13.28 6.52
N LEU A 204 0.83 -12.14 6.45
CA LEU A 204 -0.02 -11.81 5.32
C LEU A 204 0.80 -11.56 4.05
N MET A 205 1.87 -10.77 4.14
CA MET A 205 2.74 -10.47 3.01
C MET A 205 3.43 -11.73 2.49
N TRP A 206 3.93 -12.59 3.38
CA TRP A 206 4.52 -13.86 2.96
C TRP A 206 3.48 -14.80 2.33
N THR A 207 2.27 -14.86 2.88
CA THR A 207 1.16 -15.64 2.30
C THR A 207 0.84 -15.17 0.88
N THR A 208 0.79 -13.85 0.65
CA THR A 208 0.48 -13.32 -0.68
C THR A 208 1.57 -13.60 -1.71
N CYS A 209 2.85 -13.71 -1.33
CA CYS A 209 3.91 -14.13 -2.23
C CYS A 209 3.57 -15.47 -2.91
N HIS A 210 3.08 -16.43 -2.14
CA HIS A 210 2.83 -17.80 -2.63
C HIS A 210 1.40 -18.03 -3.12
N SER A 211 0.44 -17.16 -2.78
CA SER A 211 -0.95 -17.33 -3.22
C SER A 211 -1.25 -16.57 -4.52
N VAL A 212 -0.95 -15.28 -4.56
CA VAL A 212 -1.28 -14.41 -5.71
C VAL A 212 -0.04 -13.85 -6.40
N GLY A 213 1.13 -13.93 -5.78
CA GLY A 213 2.35 -13.25 -6.22
C GLY A 213 2.33 -11.75 -5.89
N TRP A 214 3.37 -11.06 -6.33
CA TRP A 214 3.52 -9.61 -6.16
C TRP A 214 3.61 -8.92 -7.51
N PRO A 215 2.46 -8.72 -8.21
CA PRO A 215 2.41 -8.20 -9.56
C PRO A 215 2.61 -6.69 -9.63
N PHE A 216 3.07 -6.26 -10.81
CA PHE A 216 2.97 -4.87 -11.28
C PHE A 216 1.75 -4.70 -12.19
N ALA A 217 1.21 -3.48 -12.25
CA ALA A 217 0.31 -3.10 -13.33
C ALA A 217 1.14 -2.73 -14.58
N ALA A 218 0.83 -3.31 -15.72
CA ALA A 218 1.53 -3.03 -16.97
C ALA A 218 1.44 -1.53 -17.33
N GLY A 219 2.57 -0.92 -17.67
CA GLY A 219 2.67 0.52 -17.95
C GLY A 219 2.62 1.40 -16.69
N GLY A 220 2.45 0.82 -15.49
CA GLY A 220 2.43 1.55 -14.23
C GLY A 220 1.13 1.45 -13.45
N SER A 221 1.18 1.81 -12.18
CA SER A 221 0.04 1.80 -11.27
C SER A 221 -1.11 2.68 -11.75
N GLN A 222 -0.82 3.70 -12.57
CA GLN A 222 -1.84 4.53 -13.23
C GLN A 222 -2.83 3.68 -14.04
N SER A 223 -2.39 2.57 -14.62
CA SER A 223 -3.26 1.68 -15.40
C SER A 223 -4.40 1.09 -14.58
N LEU A 224 -4.15 0.77 -13.30
CA LEU A 224 -5.20 0.33 -12.38
C LEU A 224 -6.23 1.45 -12.14
N SER A 225 -5.76 2.66 -11.88
CA SER A 225 -6.64 3.81 -11.65
C SER A 225 -7.44 4.18 -12.89
N ASN A 226 -6.82 4.12 -14.07
CA ASN A 226 -7.48 4.34 -15.35
C ASN A 226 -8.58 3.28 -15.60
N ALA A 227 -8.28 2.01 -15.39
CA ALA A 227 -9.26 0.93 -15.57
C ALA A 227 -10.47 1.09 -14.64
N LEU A 228 -10.26 1.48 -13.37
CA LEU A 228 -11.34 1.77 -12.45
C LEU A 228 -12.17 3.00 -12.90
N ALA A 229 -11.53 4.04 -13.39
CA ALA A 229 -12.21 5.24 -13.87
C ALA A 229 -13.03 4.96 -15.14
N GLU A 230 -12.50 4.23 -16.11
CA GLU A 230 -13.22 3.86 -17.32
C GLU A 230 -14.41 2.95 -17.00
N LEU A 231 -14.25 2.00 -16.08
CA LEU A 231 -15.37 1.20 -15.59
C LEU A 231 -16.45 2.07 -14.94
N LEU A 232 -16.07 3.07 -14.13
CA LEU A 232 -17.04 4.01 -13.53
C LEU A 232 -17.78 4.80 -14.63
N ARG A 233 -17.06 5.30 -15.63
CA ARG A 233 -17.65 6.03 -16.77
C ARG A 233 -18.61 5.16 -17.57
N SER A 234 -18.32 3.87 -17.74
CA SER A 234 -19.22 2.94 -18.42
C SER A 234 -20.55 2.75 -17.71
N PHE A 235 -20.61 3.02 -16.40
CA PHE A 235 -21.86 3.08 -15.62
C PHE A 235 -22.49 4.50 -15.57
N GLY A 236 -21.97 5.46 -16.34
CA GLY A 236 -22.47 6.84 -16.39
C GLY A 236 -21.99 7.72 -15.23
N GLY A 237 -20.95 7.35 -14.50
CA GLY A 237 -20.37 8.19 -13.47
C GLY A 237 -19.47 9.29 -14.05
N ASP A 238 -19.53 10.47 -13.45
CA ASP A 238 -18.72 11.63 -13.84
C ASP A 238 -17.50 11.78 -12.94
N ILE A 239 -16.35 12.18 -13.51
CA ILE A 239 -15.10 12.46 -12.78
C ILE A 239 -14.62 13.86 -13.14
N PHE A 240 -14.48 14.71 -12.13
CA PHE A 240 -14.00 16.09 -12.25
C PHE A 240 -12.62 16.22 -11.62
N THR A 241 -11.58 16.35 -12.43
CA THR A 241 -10.21 16.58 -12.00
C THR A 241 -9.92 18.08 -11.84
N SER A 242 -8.81 18.43 -11.17
CA SER A 242 -8.45 19.81 -10.83
C SER A 242 -9.59 20.56 -10.09
N ARG A 243 -10.29 19.82 -9.24
CA ARG A 243 -11.42 20.28 -8.44
C ARG A 243 -11.24 19.94 -6.97
N ARG A 244 -10.37 20.69 -6.32
CA ARG A 244 -10.16 20.56 -4.87
C ARG A 244 -11.40 21.02 -4.13
N VAL A 245 -11.90 20.15 -3.26
CA VAL A 245 -13.01 20.44 -2.36
C VAL A 245 -12.42 20.92 -1.03
N SER A 246 -12.66 22.18 -0.68
CA SER A 246 -12.18 22.79 0.57
C SER A 246 -13.30 22.91 1.62
N SER A 247 -14.55 22.73 1.20
CA SER A 247 -15.73 22.69 2.06
C SER A 247 -16.78 21.74 1.49
N LEU A 248 -17.51 21.04 2.35
CA LEU A 248 -18.65 20.21 1.94
C LEU A 248 -19.76 21.02 1.23
N ALA A 249 -19.80 22.33 1.42
CA ALA A 249 -20.75 23.21 0.71
C ALA A 249 -20.39 23.45 -0.77
N GLU A 250 -19.18 23.12 -1.19
CA GLU A 250 -18.73 23.30 -2.60
C GLU A 250 -19.19 22.17 -3.53
N VAL A 251 -19.64 21.04 -2.98
CA VAL A 251 -20.16 19.93 -3.78
C VAL A 251 -21.68 20.01 -3.88
N PRO A 252 -22.28 19.51 -4.98
CA PRO A 252 -23.73 19.47 -5.13
C PRO A 252 -24.40 18.71 -3.98
N PRO A 253 -25.58 19.15 -3.51
CA PRO A 253 -26.39 18.37 -2.57
C PRO A 253 -26.62 16.96 -3.13
N ALA A 254 -26.35 15.94 -2.29
CA ALA A 254 -26.51 14.54 -2.65
C ALA A 254 -27.13 13.74 -1.49
N ARG A 255 -27.71 12.58 -1.80
CA ARG A 255 -28.22 11.64 -0.80
C ARG A 255 -27.09 11.02 0.03
N ALA A 256 -25.88 10.88 -0.55
CA ALA A 256 -24.69 10.42 0.14
C ALA A 256 -23.43 11.15 -0.36
N THR A 257 -22.54 11.54 0.57
CA THR A 257 -21.20 12.06 0.27
C THR A 257 -20.17 11.13 0.89
N LEU A 258 -19.26 10.58 0.07
CA LEU A 258 -18.19 9.68 0.51
C LEU A 258 -16.83 10.38 0.35
N CYS A 259 -16.05 10.42 1.41
CA CYS A 259 -14.81 11.16 1.47
C CYS A 259 -13.61 10.20 1.50
N ASP A 260 -12.88 10.08 0.37
CA ASP A 260 -11.61 9.34 0.28
C ASP A 260 -10.45 10.23 0.72
N ILE A 261 -10.56 10.76 1.93
CA ILE A 261 -9.60 11.65 2.56
C ILE A 261 -9.33 11.23 4.00
N THR A 262 -8.19 11.69 4.54
CA THR A 262 -7.81 11.41 5.94
C THR A 262 -8.66 12.17 6.94
N PRO A 263 -8.70 11.75 8.23
CA PRO A 263 -9.38 12.48 9.30
C PRO A 263 -8.95 13.94 9.42
N GLN A 264 -7.67 14.25 9.21
CA GLN A 264 -7.17 15.63 9.26
C GLN A 264 -7.77 16.50 8.16
N GLN A 265 -7.82 16.00 6.92
CA GLN A 265 -8.49 16.73 5.84
C GLN A 265 -10.00 16.82 6.05
N PHE A 266 -10.60 15.75 6.58
CA PHE A 266 -12.03 15.78 6.90
C PHE A 266 -12.38 16.88 7.89
N LEU A 267 -11.55 17.11 8.93
CA LEU A 267 -11.71 18.24 9.84
C LEU A 267 -11.74 19.59 9.11
N GLN A 268 -10.87 19.74 8.10
CA GLN A 268 -10.78 21.00 7.34
C GLN A 268 -12.05 21.23 6.51
N ILE A 269 -12.52 20.22 5.76
CA ILE A 269 -13.67 20.39 4.86
C ILE A 269 -15.02 20.37 5.56
N ALA A 270 -15.13 19.68 6.71
CA ALA A 270 -16.35 19.61 7.50
C ALA A 270 -16.57 20.84 8.40
N GLY A 271 -15.50 21.58 8.68
CA GLY A 271 -15.54 22.80 9.50
C GLY A 271 -16.15 22.59 10.88
N GLY A 272 -16.99 23.53 11.31
CA GLY A 272 -17.68 23.49 12.61
C GLY A 272 -18.86 22.53 12.72
N SER A 273 -19.24 21.87 11.61
CA SER A 273 -20.51 21.11 11.53
C SER A 273 -20.47 19.73 12.19
N ILE A 274 -19.29 19.19 12.51
CA ILE A 274 -19.13 17.88 13.16
C ILE A 274 -19.29 17.96 14.68
N SER A 275 -19.66 16.84 15.30
CA SER A 275 -19.76 16.77 16.76
C SER A 275 -18.39 16.91 17.43
N ASP A 276 -18.35 17.47 18.67
CA ASP A 276 -17.10 17.61 19.44
C ASP A 276 -16.38 16.28 19.69
N ARG A 277 -17.13 15.19 19.83
CA ARG A 277 -16.57 13.85 19.99
C ARG A 277 -15.81 13.42 18.71
N GLU A 278 -16.38 13.67 17.55
CA GLU A 278 -15.75 13.33 16.27
C GLU A 278 -14.56 14.23 15.99
N ARG A 279 -14.71 15.54 16.28
CA ARG A 279 -13.60 16.49 16.19
C ARG A 279 -12.39 16.01 16.98
N ARG A 280 -12.57 15.71 18.28
CA ARG A 280 -11.49 15.17 19.13
C ARG A 280 -10.95 13.85 18.62
N GLY A 281 -11.80 12.98 18.04
CA GLY A 281 -11.38 11.72 17.43
C GLY A 281 -10.44 11.93 16.23
N CYS A 282 -10.76 12.89 15.38
CA CYS A 282 -9.93 13.25 14.22
C CYS A 282 -8.63 13.98 14.62
N GLU A 283 -8.70 14.89 15.61
CA GLU A 283 -7.54 15.62 16.15
C GLU A 283 -6.52 14.67 16.80
N ASN A 284 -7.00 13.64 17.51
CA ASN A 284 -6.16 12.64 18.16
C ASN A 284 -5.79 11.46 17.27
N TYR A 285 -6.17 11.49 15.97
CA TYR A 285 -5.83 10.44 15.02
C TYR A 285 -4.33 10.44 14.75
N ARG A 286 -3.68 9.29 14.94
CA ARG A 286 -2.23 9.15 14.79
C ARG A 286 -1.87 8.68 13.40
N TYR A 287 -0.89 9.33 12.80
CA TYR A 287 -0.27 8.89 11.56
C TYR A 287 0.97 8.05 11.85
N GLY A 288 1.29 7.15 10.92
CA GLY A 288 2.45 6.28 10.99
C GLY A 288 3.75 7.01 10.64
N PRO A 289 4.88 6.30 10.59
CA PRO A 289 6.12 6.82 10.04
C PRO A 289 5.91 7.38 8.65
N GLY A 290 6.71 8.37 8.28
CA GLY A 290 6.81 8.84 6.91
C GLY A 290 7.73 7.94 6.08
N VAL A 291 7.67 8.09 4.76
CA VAL A 291 8.62 7.47 3.85
C VAL A 291 9.48 8.52 3.17
N PHE A 292 10.75 8.17 2.98
CA PHE A 292 11.67 8.87 2.09
C PHE A 292 11.89 7.99 0.87
N LYS A 293 11.50 8.48 -0.30
CA LYS A 293 11.46 7.70 -1.55
C LYS A 293 12.50 8.22 -2.54
N VAL A 294 13.12 7.30 -3.27
CA VAL A 294 14.03 7.62 -4.38
C VAL A 294 13.61 6.84 -5.63
N ASP A 295 13.62 7.50 -6.76
CA ASP A 295 13.46 6.92 -8.09
C ASP A 295 14.75 7.12 -8.89
N TRP A 296 15.16 6.10 -9.65
CA TRP A 296 16.33 6.16 -10.49
C TRP A 296 16.02 5.79 -11.94
N ALA A 297 16.55 6.59 -12.87
CA ALA A 297 16.79 6.19 -14.25
C ALA A 297 18.18 5.54 -14.30
N LEU A 298 18.28 4.34 -14.86
CA LEU A 298 19.50 3.54 -14.85
C LEU A 298 19.98 3.23 -16.27
N ASP A 299 21.32 3.17 -16.43
CA ASP A 299 22.01 2.82 -17.69
C ASP A 299 22.13 1.30 -17.89
N GLY A 300 21.36 0.52 -17.21
CA GLY A 300 21.35 -0.95 -17.27
C GLY A 300 20.69 -1.53 -16.04
N PRO A 301 20.56 -2.85 -15.93
CA PRO A 301 19.98 -3.51 -14.78
C PRO A 301 20.84 -3.30 -13.53
N VAL A 302 20.22 -3.44 -12.35
CA VAL A 302 20.92 -3.38 -11.07
C VAL A 302 21.95 -4.50 -10.99
N PRO A 303 23.24 -4.18 -10.68
CA PRO A 303 24.32 -5.16 -10.66
C PRO A 303 24.40 -5.93 -9.35
N TRP A 304 23.38 -6.74 -9.03
CA TRP A 304 23.31 -7.48 -7.78
C TRP A 304 24.52 -8.38 -7.55
N ASN A 305 25.08 -8.36 -6.35
CA ASN A 305 26.14 -9.29 -5.92
C ASN A 305 25.62 -10.75 -5.92
N ALA A 306 24.34 -10.94 -5.56
CA ALA A 306 23.59 -12.18 -5.74
C ALA A 306 22.75 -12.07 -7.01
N PRO A 307 23.17 -12.64 -8.17
CA PRO A 307 22.49 -12.47 -9.46
C PRO A 307 21.02 -12.89 -9.47
N GLU A 308 20.64 -13.79 -8.55
CA GLU A 308 19.27 -14.29 -8.41
C GLU A 308 18.27 -13.17 -8.04
N CYS A 309 18.74 -12.07 -7.44
CA CYS A 309 17.90 -10.91 -7.13
C CYS A 309 17.30 -10.26 -8.38
N ALA A 310 17.91 -10.43 -9.56
CA ALA A 310 17.36 -9.95 -10.82
C ALA A 310 16.06 -10.68 -11.24
N ARG A 311 15.74 -11.84 -10.66
CA ARG A 311 14.49 -12.56 -10.90
C ARG A 311 13.31 -11.97 -10.12
N ALA A 312 13.59 -11.14 -9.11
CA ALA A 312 12.56 -10.63 -8.20
C ALA A 312 12.06 -9.24 -8.59
N GLY A 313 10.75 -9.04 -8.55
CA GLY A 313 10.14 -7.72 -8.70
C GLY A 313 10.46 -6.79 -7.55
N THR A 314 10.52 -7.33 -6.33
CA THR A 314 10.85 -6.60 -5.10
C THR A 314 12.09 -7.20 -4.44
N VAL A 315 12.94 -6.35 -3.89
CA VAL A 315 14.12 -6.77 -3.12
C VAL A 315 14.08 -6.09 -1.75
N HIS A 316 14.12 -6.89 -0.69
CA HIS A 316 14.21 -6.41 0.69
C HIS A 316 15.69 -6.24 1.07
N ILE A 317 16.16 -5.02 1.15
CA ILE A 317 17.54 -4.68 1.48
C ILE A 317 17.61 -4.31 2.96
N GLY A 318 18.12 -5.21 3.80
CA GLY A 318 18.12 -4.94 5.24
C GLY A 318 19.06 -5.85 6.08
N GLY A 319 19.69 -6.84 5.44
CA GLY A 319 20.60 -7.76 6.14
C GLY A 319 19.83 -8.69 7.10
N THR A 320 20.13 -8.61 8.40
CA THR A 320 19.58 -9.52 9.42
C THR A 320 18.27 -9.04 10.03
N LEU A 321 17.59 -9.94 10.78
CA LEU A 321 16.43 -9.58 11.61
C LEU A 321 16.72 -8.38 12.53
N ASP A 322 17.91 -8.35 13.15
CA ASP A 322 18.23 -7.35 14.16
C ASP A 322 18.49 -5.99 13.50
N GLU A 323 19.15 -5.94 12.33
CA GLU A 323 19.32 -4.72 11.55
C GLU A 323 17.96 -4.16 11.08
N ILE A 324 17.08 -5.01 10.59
CA ILE A 324 15.72 -4.59 10.14
C ILE A 324 14.92 -4.08 11.34
N ALA A 325 14.96 -4.79 12.48
CA ALA A 325 14.24 -4.38 13.69
C ALA A 325 14.73 -3.03 14.23
N GLU A 326 16.04 -2.79 14.20
CA GLU A 326 16.61 -1.50 14.59
C GLU A 326 16.16 -0.39 13.66
N SER A 327 16.20 -0.63 12.34
CA SER A 327 15.72 0.31 11.33
C SER A 327 14.26 0.69 11.54
N GLU A 328 13.39 -0.30 11.73
CA GLU A 328 11.94 -0.06 11.89
C GLU A 328 11.57 0.56 13.25
N ARG A 329 12.43 0.41 14.24
CA ARG A 329 12.23 1.05 15.55
C ARG A 329 12.64 2.53 15.55
N ALA A 330 13.65 2.90 14.78
CA ALA A 330 14.23 4.25 14.78
C ALA A 330 13.18 5.36 14.56
N PRO A 331 12.25 5.28 13.58
CA PRO A 331 11.24 6.31 13.36
C PRO A 331 10.33 6.55 14.57
N SER A 332 9.97 5.50 15.32
CA SER A 332 9.11 5.61 16.50
C SER A 332 9.79 6.35 17.67
N LEU A 333 11.12 6.44 17.64
CA LEU A 333 11.93 7.17 18.60
C LEU A 333 12.32 8.57 18.10
N GLY A 334 11.77 9.03 16.97
CA GLY A 334 12.14 10.29 16.33
C GLY A 334 13.57 10.27 15.75
N ARG A 335 14.11 9.08 15.46
CA ARG A 335 15.46 8.89 14.93
C ARG A 335 15.41 8.35 13.51
N ILE A 336 16.51 8.48 12.79
CA ILE A 336 16.74 7.82 11.49
C ILE A 336 17.69 6.64 11.69
N ALA A 337 17.51 5.61 10.86
CA ALA A 337 18.43 4.49 10.81
C ALA A 337 19.66 4.86 9.97
N GLU A 338 20.86 4.55 10.46
CA GLU A 338 22.10 4.73 9.69
C GLU A 338 22.21 3.71 8.55
N ARG A 339 21.71 2.48 8.79
CA ARG A 339 21.53 1.42 7.79
C ARG A 339 20.04 1.13 7.66
N PRO A 340 19.29 1.93 6.85
CA PRO A 340 17.86 1.74 6.75
C PRO A 340 17.50 0.41 6.10
N PHE A 341 16.42 -0.20 6.54
CA PHE A 341 15.73 -1.20 5.76
C PHE A 341 15.13 -0.51 4.53
N VAL A 342 15.45 -1.02 3.35
CA VAL A 342 15.02 -0.44 2.08
C VAL A 342 14.14 -1.42 1.31
N LEU A 343 12.94 -1.00 1.02
CA LEU A 343 12.04 -1.66 0.08
C LEU A 343 12.40 -1.19 -1.31
N PHE A 344 12.92 -2.08 -2.13
CA PHE A 344 13.42 -1.80 -3.47
C PHE A 344 12.60 -2.52 -4.54
N THR A 345 12.30 -1.88 -5.67
CA THR A 345 11.66 -2.50 -6.82
C THR A 345 12.34 -2.15 -8.14
N GLN A 346 12.25 -3.08 -9.10
CA GLN A 346 12.88 -2.97 -10.41
C GLN A 346 11.88 -3.34 -11.53
N PRO A 347 10.80 -2.56 -11.71
CA PRO A 347 9.68 -2.94 -12.57
C PRO A 347 10.04 -3.08 -14.04
N SER A 348 11.02 -2.33 -14.54
CA SER A 348 11.44 -2.36 -15.95
C SER A 348 12.12 -3.66 -16.37
N LEU A 349 12.54 -4.52 -15.44
CA LEU A 349 13.02 -5.87 -15.79
C LEU A 349 11.89 -6.75 -16.34
N PHE A 350 10.65 -6.46 -15.97
CA PHE A 350 9.47 -7.26 -16.31
C PHE A 350 8.49 -6.51 -17.21
N ASP A 351 8.64 -5.18 -17.31
CA ASP A 351 7.77 -4.29 -18.07
C ASP A 351 8.60 -3.32 -18.92
N SER A 352 8.83 -3.68 -20.18
CA SER A 352 9.64 -2.90 -21.10
C SER A 352 9.06 -1.50 -21.42
N ALA A 353 7.79 -1.24 -21.09
CA ALA A 353 7.18 0.06 -21.26
C ALA A 353 7.64 1.11 -20.23
N ARG A 354 8.45 0.70 -19.22
CA ARG A 354 8.88 1.56 -18.12
C ARG A 354 10.13 2.38 -18.41
N ALA A 355 10.93 2.00 -19.43
CA ALA A 355 12.16 2.70 -19.77
C ALA A 355 12.49 2.52 -21.26
N PRO A 356 13.32 3.41 -21.87
CA PRO A 356 13.84 3.20 -23.20
C PRO A 356 14.64 1.90 -23.33
N ALA A 357 14.77 1.37 -24.54
CA ALA A 357 15.48 0.11 -24.80
C ALA A 357 16.89 0.10 -24.19
N GLY A 358 17.23 -0.96 -23.45
CA GLY A 358 18.50 -1.12 -22.74
C GLY A 358 18.67 -0.25 -21.48
N LYS A 359 17.67 0.54 -21.12
CA LYS A 359 17.62 1.33 -19.90
C LYS A 359 16.63 0.74 -18.89
N HIS A 360 16.76 1.14 -17.63
CA HIS A 360 15.95 0.61 -16.56
C HIS A 360 15.45 1.68 -15.59
N THR A 361 14.34 1.38 -14.94
CA THR A 361 13.85 2.12 -13.76
C THR A 361 14.02 1.27 -12.52
N ALA A 362 14.37 1.91 -11.43
CA ALA A 362 14.24 1.36 -10.09
C ALA A 362 13.68 2.42 -9.16
N TRP A 363 13.03 2.01 -8.08
CA TRP A 363 12.69 2.90 -7.00
C TRP A 363 12.80 2.19 -5.66
N ALA A 364 13.00 2.99 -4.62
CA ALA A 364 13.08 2.49 -3.28
C ALA A 364 12.53 3.49 -2.28
N TYR A 365 12.20 3.00 -1.09
CA TYR A 365 11.94 3.85 0.05
C TYR A 365 12.42 3.21 1.35
N CYS A 366 12.65 4.05 2.35
CA CYS A 366 12.84 3.65 3.74
C CYS A 366 11.88 4.41 4.64
N HIS A 367 11.69 3.90 5.86
CA HIS A 367 10.87 4.54 6.87
C HIS A 367 11.66 5.58 7.66
N VAL A 368 11.04 6.75 7.87
CA VAL A 368 11.59 7.88 8.64
C VAL A 368 10.55 8.39 9.61
N PRO A 369 10.91 9.21 10.63
CA PRO A 369 9.91 9.87 11.47
C PRO A 369 8.87 10.64 10.64
N ASN A 370 7.62 10.61 11.06
CA ASN A 370 6.55 11.36 10.39
C ASN A 370 6.93 12.83 10.24
N GLY A 371 6.82 13.38 9.04
CA GLY A 371 7.18 14.76 8.73
C GLY A 371 8.68 15.06 8.73
N SER A 372 9.56 14.04 8.75
CA SER A 372 11.01 14.23 8.73
C SER A 372 11.46 15.01 7.49
N GLY A 373 12.31 16.01 7.68
CA GLY A 373 13.00 16.73 6.62
C GLY A 373 14.42 16.24 6.32
N ILE A 374 14.81 15.10 6.89
CA ILE A 374 16.18 14.58 6.76
C ILE A 374 16.34 13.88 5.42
N ASP A 375 17.42 14.20 4.71
CA ASP A 375 17.80 13.54 3.46
C ASP A 375 18.38 12.14 3.75
N MET A 376 17.78 11.12 3.13
CA MET A 376 18.18 9.73 3.25
C MET A 376 18.86 9.19 1.99
N LEU A 377 19.04 10.00 0.95
CA LEU A 377 19.53 9.56 -0.36
C LEU A 377 20.84 8.78 -0.26
N GLU A 378 21.84 9.37 0.40
CA GLU A 378 23.16 8.74 0.54
C GLU A 378 23.09 7.42 1.33
N ARG A 379 22.26 7.36 2.39
CA ARG A 379 22.08 6.14 3.19
C ARG A 379 21.40 5.03 2.41
N ILE A 380 20.37 5.39 1.62
CA ILE A 380 19.68 4.42 0.76
C ILE A 380 20.64 3.90 -0.32
N GLU A 381 21.36 4.78 -1.01
CA GLU A 381 22.31 4.36 -2.05
C GLU A 381 23.46 3.51 -1.50
N LYS A 382 23.99 3.83 -0.30
CA LYS A 382 24.97 2.98 0.40
C LYS A 382 24.41 1.59 0.73
N GLN A 383 23.13 1.50 1.14
CA GLN A 383 22.51 0.21 1.39
C GLN A 383 22.32 -0.59 0.10
N VAL A 384 21.94 0.05 -1.00
CA VAL A 384 21.84 -0.62 -2.30
C VAL A 384 23.22 -1.08 -2.76
N GLU A 385 24.24 -0.19 -2.68
CA GLU A 385 25.62 -0.48 -3.08
C GLU A 385 26.24 -1.65 -2.28
N ARG A 386 25.85 -1.85 -1.02
CA ARG A 386 26.25 -2.99 -0.18
C ARG A 386 25.92 -4.33 -0.82
N PHE A 387 24.76 -4.43 -1.49
CA PHE A 387 24.28 -5.67 -2.09
C PHE A 387 24.30 -5.67 -3.63
N ALA A 388 24.65 -4.53 -4.23
CA ALA A 388 24.68 -4.34 -5.69
C ALA A 388 25.88 -3.44 -6.04
N SER A 389 27.09 -3.98 -5.95
CA SER A 389 28.35 -3.24 -6.13
C SER A 389 28.42 -2.60 -7.52
N GLY A 390 28.61 -1.27 -7.55
CA GLY A 390 28.62 -0.47 -8.76
C GLY A 390 27.25 0.04 -9.20
N PHE A 391 26.23 -0.07 -8.35
CA PHE A 391 24.89 0.49 -8.60
C PHE A 391 24.93 1.98 -8.90
N THR A 392 25.66 2.76 -8.11
CA THR A 392 25.76 4.22 -8.26
C THR A 392 26.32 4.63 -9.62
N LYS A 393 27.20 3.81 -10.22
CA LYS A 393 27.74 4.02 -11.58
C LYS A 393 26.72 3.83 -12.69
N ARG A 394 25.61 3.16 -12.41
CA ARG A 394 24.51 2.94 -13.36
C ARG A 394 23.48 4.07 -13.37
N ILE A 395 23.55 5.00 -12.43
CA ILE A 395 22.55 6.04 -12.25
C ILE A 395 22.72 7.15 -13.28
N LEU A 396 21.70 7.33 -14.13
CA LEU A 396 21.59 8.42 -15.09
C LEU A 396 20.95 9.68 -14.47
N ALA A 397 19.90 9.47 -13.68
CA ALA A 397 19.20 10.54 -12.98
C ALA A 397 18.48 10.00 -11.74
N ARG A 398 18.16 10.91 -10.82
CA ARG A 398 17.46 10.66 -9.57
C ARG A 398 16.26 11.58 -9.44
N SER A 399 15.20 11.10 -8.81
CA SER A 399 14.14 11.91 -8.24
C SER A 399 13.93 11.49 -6.80
N VAL A 400 13.90 12.45 -5.90
CA VAL A 400 13.72 12.20 -4.45
C VAL A 400 12.37 12.74 -4.04
N MET A 401 11.72 12.09 -3.10
CA MET A 401 10.47 12.55 -2.52
C MET A 401 10.53 12.38 -0.99
N THR A 402 10.69 13.50 -0.32
CA THR A 402 10.66 13.60 1.15
C THR A 402 9.25 13.42 1.70
N PRO A 403 9.07 13.15 3.01
CA PRO A 403 7.75 13.12 3.64
C PRO A 403 6.87 14.35 3.35
N ALA A 404 7.47 15.55 3.30
CA ALA A 404 6.74 16.77 2.99
C ALA A 404 6.28 16.82 1.53
N GLU A 405 7.15 16.42 0.58
CA GLU A 405 6.81 16.37 -0.84
C GLU A 405 5.78 15.27 -1.13
N MET A 406 5.83 14.14 -0.41
CA MET A 406 4.79 13.11 -0.46
C MET A 406 3.42 13.68 -0.08
N GLN A 407 3.35 14.48 0.98
CA GLN A 407 2.12 15.12 1.42
C GLN A 407 1.64 16.20 0.45
N ILE A 408 2.55 16.98 -0.15
CA ILE A 408 2.22 17.97 -1.20
C ILE A 408 1.65 17.24 -2.42
N HIS A 409 2.28 16.13 -2.83
CA HIS A 409 1.85 15.36 -3.98
C HIS A 409 0.48 14.69 -3.77
N ASN A 410 0.20 14.25 -2.56
CA ASN A 410 -1.08 13.66 -2.17
C ASN A 410 -1.39 14.01 -0.71
N ALA A 411 -2.34 14.92 -0.50
CA ALA A 411 -2.71 15.42 0.81
C ALA A 411 -3.18 14.33 1.81
N ASN A 412 -3.46 13.10 1.34
CA ASN A 412 -3.73 11.95 2.21
C ASN A 412 -2.48 11.36 2.88
N LEU A 413 -1.28 11.69 2.38
CA LEU A 413 -0.01 11.17 2.89
C LEU A 413 0.57 12.09 3.98
N ILE A 414 -0.15 12.23 5.07
CA ILE A 414 0.17 13.16 6.16
C ILE A 414 1.55 12.85 6.77
N GLY A 415 2.47 13.82 6.63
CA GLY A 415 3.86 13.66 7.08
C GLY A 415 4.60 12.51 6.38
N GLY A 416 4.15 12.12 5.18
CA GLY A 416 4.70 11.02 4.41
C GLY A 416 4.16 9.62 4.78
N ASP A 417 3.17 9.54 5.66
CA ASP A 417 2.52 8.26 5.99
C ASP A 417 1.72 7.72 4.80
N ILE A 418 2.19 6.62 4.21
CA ILE A 418 1.54 5.95 3.07
C ILE A 418 0.42 5.00 3.49
N GLY A 419 0.25 4.73 4.78
CA GLY A 419 -0.77 3.84 5.35
C GLY A 419 -2.10 4.53 5.65
N GLY A 420 -2.13 5.86 5.67
CA GLY A 420 -3.31 6.64 6.04
C GLY A 420 -3.66 6.54 7.52
N GLY A 421 -2.67 6.29 8.37
CA GLY A 421 -2.74 6.22 9.81
C GLY A 421 -2.00 5.03 10.41
N SER A 422 -1.48 5.20 11.62
CA SER A 422 -0.77 4.15 12.36
C SER A 422 -1.63 2.90 12.51
N VAL A 423 -1.01 1.74 12.33
CA VAL A 423 -1.63 0.42 12.51
C VAL A 423 -1.43 -0.15 13.91
N GLU A 424 -1.12 0.71 14.89
CA GLU A 424 -1.13 0.33 16.31
C GLU A 424 -2.48 -0.25 16.73
N ILE A 425 -2.47 -1.24 17.61
CA ILE A 425 -3.64 -2.05 17.96
C ILE A 425 -4.88 -1.23 18.35
N ARG A 426 -4.70 -0.17 19.14
CA ARG A 426 -5.83 0.66 19.59
C ARG A 426 -6.53 1.36 18.43
N GLN A 427 -5.76 1.86 17.45
CA GLN A 427 -6.31 2.58 16.31
C GLN A 427 -6.73 1.63 15.20
N PHE A 428 -6.03 0.53 15.00
CA PHE A 428 -6.29 -0.42 13.91
C PHE A 428 -7.75 -0.91 13.89
N PHE A 429 -8.30 -1.28 15.05
CA PHE A 429 -9.67 -1.78 15.13
C PHE A 429 -10.76 -0.70 15.14
N PHE A 430 -10.43 0.54 15.52
CA PHE A 430 -11.41 1.60 15.72
C PHE A 430 -11.15 2.85 14.86
N ARG A 431 -10.50 2.68 13.72
CA ARG A 431 -10.16 3.77 12.82
C ARG A 431 -11.32 4.18 11.90
N PRO A 432 -11.56 5.48 11.67
CA PRO A 432 -11.11 6.58 12.50
C PRO A 432 -11.97 6.72 13.77
N SER A 433 -13.04 5.94 13.88
CA SER A 433 -13.94 5.87 15.03
C SER A 433 -14.68 4.54 15.08
N ILE A 434 -15.33 4.25 16.22
CA ILE A 434 -16.18 3.05 16.40
C ILE A 434 -17.39 3.01 15.46
N LYS A 435 -17.76 4.15 14.84
CA LYS A 435 -18.83 4.21 13.83
C LYS A 435 -18.37 3.73 12.46
N LEU A 436 -17.11 3.33 12.34
CA LEU A 436 -16.41 2.90 11.14
C LEU A 436 -16.47 3.98 10.06
N TYR A 437 -17.21 3.74 8.99
CA TYR A 437 -17.32 4.65 7.84
C TYR A 437 -18.22 5.88 8.08
N SER A 438 -19.13 5.80 9.05
CA SER A 438 -20.13 6.88 9.28
C SER A 438 -19.55 8.02 10.11
N THR A 439 -19.87 9.25 9.74
CA THR A 439 -19.54 10.45 10.50
C THR A 439 -20.69 10.90 11.39
N SER A 440 -20.51 12.00 12.13
CA SER A 440 -21.59 12.67 12.85
C SER A 440 -22.53 13.46 11.92
N LEU A 441 -22.04 13.79 10.72
CA LEU A 441 -22.85 14.45 9.71
C LEU A 441 -23.78 13.43 9.04
N PRO A 442 -25.07 13.72 8.92
CA PRO A 442 -25.98 12.87 8.17
C PRO A 442 -25.50 12.70 6.73
N ARG A 443 -25.54 11.48 6.22
CA ARG A 443 -25.22 11.14 4.81
C ARG A 443 -23.75 11.36 4.40
N VAL A 444 -22.85 11.65 5.33
CA VAL A 444 -21.41 11.79 5.07
C VAL A 444 -20.65 10.59 5.62
N PHE A 445 -19.76 10.01 4.79
CA PHE A 445 -19.02 8.78 5.10
C PHE A 445 -17.53 8.97 4.78
N LEU A 446 -16.66 8.37 5.58
CA LEU A 446 -15.22 8.26 5.30
C LEU A 446 -14.94 6.93 4.60
N CYS A 447 -14.16 6.95 3.53
CA CYS A 447 -13.87 5.76 2.72
C CYS A 447 -12.40 5.57 2.34
N SER A 448 -11.49 6.42 2.87
CA SER A 448 -10.05 6.30 2.63
C SER A 448 -9.41 5.14 3.40
N SER A 449 -8.10 4.92 3.20
CA SER A 449 -7.31 3.96 3.98
C SER A 449 -7.30 4.24 5.48
N SER A 450 -7.74 5.43 5.92
CA SER A 450 -7.99 5.73 7.33
C SER A 450 -9.25 5.05 7.90
N ALA A 451 -10.06 4.38 7.08
CA ALA A 451 -11.19 3.55 7.48
C ALA A 451 -10.84 2.05 7.32
N PRO A 452 -11.57 1.12 7.98
CA PRO A 452 -11.31 -0.30 7.78
C PRO A 452 -11.50 -0.76 6.32
N PRO A 453 -10.76 -1.78 5.88
CA PRO A 453 -9.76 -2.58 6.60
C PRO A 453 -8.40 -1.91 6.77
N GLY A 454 -8.17 -0.73 6.20
CA GLY A 454 -6.94 0.01 6.39
C GLY A 454 -6.08 0.12 5.12
N PRO A 455 -4.74 0.14 5.26
CA PRO A 455 -3.82 0.42 4.17
C PRO A 455 -3.79 -0.66 3.09
N GLY A 456 -3.41 -0.24 1.89
CA GLY A 456 -3.23 -1.08 0.71
C GLY A 456 -4.10 -0.63 -0.47
N VAL A 457 -3.63 -0.97 -1.68
CA VAL A 457 -4.37 -0.69 -2.92
C VAL A 457 -5.33 -1.85 -3.19
N HIS A 458 -6.49 -1.85 -2.53
CA HIS A 458 -7.48 -2.93 -2.63
C HIS A 458 -8.92 -2.45 -2.80
N GLY A 459 -9.21 -1.14 -2.61
CA GLY A 459 -10.54 -0.57 -2.79
C GLY A 459 -11.60 -0.97 -1.75
N MET A 460 -11.24 -1.81 -0.76
CA MET A 460 -12.22 -2.36 0.19
C MET A 460 -12.75 -1.34 1.18
N CYS A 461 -11.98 -0.30 1.54
CA CYS A 461 -12.49 0.80 2.38
C CYS A 461 -13.65 1.50 1.67
N GLY A 462 -13.46 1.84 0.39
CA GLY A 462 -14.51 2.43 -0.46
C GLY A 462 -15.72 1.52 -0.64
N TYR A 463 -15.47 0.25 -0.95
CA TYR A 463 -16.53 -0.76 -1.11
C TYR A 463 -17.45 -0.86 0.12
N PHE A 464 -16.89 -0.99 1.32
CA PHE A 464 -17.71 -1.10 2.53
C PHE A 464 -18.36 0.22 2.94
N ALA A 465 -17.71 1.35 2.69
CA ALA A 465 -18.32 2.66 2.90
C ALA A 465 -19.53 2.87 1.98
N ALA A 466 -19.42 2.50 0.71
CA ALA A 466 -20.53 2.55 -0.25
C ALA A 466 -21.68 1.61 0.14
N GLN A 467 -21.37 0.39 0.59
CA GLN A 467 -22.39 -0.50 1.15
C GLN A 467 -23.12 0.11 2.35
N ARG A 468 -22.39 0.83 3.21
CA ARG A 468 -22.98 1.51 4.37
C ARG A 468 -23.86 2.66 3.92
N ALA A 469 -23.43 3.44 2.92
CA ALA A 469 -24.22 4.53 2.34
C ALA A 469 -25.51 4.02 1.67
N LEU A 470 -25.41 2.95 0.87
CA LEU A 470 -26.59 2.32 0.23
C LEU A 470 -27.65 1.91 1.24
N ARG A 471 -27.26 1.31 2.37
CA ARG A 471 -28.22 0.89 3.42
C ARG A 471 -28.83 2.05 4.20
N LYS A 472 -28.13 3.21 4.29
CA LYS A 472 -28.58 4.32 5.13
C LYS A 472 -29.30 5.42 4.38
N CYS A 473 -28.99 5.58 3.08
CA CYS A 473 -29.41 6.75 2.31
C CYS A 473 -30.31 6.40 1.12
N PHE A 474 -30.36 5.12 0.74
CA PHE A 474 -31.13 4.65 -0.41
C PHE A 474 -32.06 3.49 -0.07
#